data_e270462a783e11500df93bc746d67ee5
#
_entry.id   e270462a783e11500df93bc746d67ee5
#
_cell.length_a   1.000
_cell.length_b   1.000
_cell.length_c   1.000
_cell.angle_alpha   90.00
_cell.angle_beta   90.00
_cell.angle_gamma   90.00
#
_symmetry.space_group_name_H-M   'P 1'
#
loop_
_entity.id
_entity.type
_entity.pdbx_description
1 polymer ?
#
loop_
_entity_poly.entity_id
_entity_poly.type
_entity_poly.pdbx_seq_one_letter_code
_entity_poly.pdbx_strand_id
1 'polypeptide(L)'
;MELRRRVIYDESLQPGVAAVPKILKNELEIEDTVEIVVTGKRRLTLKVKEIESDVERILVCPEDVKGLGISNNSIATIRRPLE
;
A
#
# COMPACT_ATOMS: atom_id res chain seq x y z
N MET A 1 2.64 7.44 12.09
CA MET A 1 3.84 7.49 11.23
C MET A 1 3.47 7.29 9.78
N GLU A 2 4.12 7.99 8.90
CA GLU A 2 3.94 7.88 7.46
C GLU A 2 5.28 7.58 6.81
N LEU A 3 5.26 6.72 5.81
CA LEU A 3 6.45 6.37 5.06
C LEU A 3 6.17 6.55 3.57
N ARG A 4 7.19 6.96 2.83
CA ARG A 4 7.09 7.04 1.38
C ARG A 4 7.76 5.80 0.80
N ARG A 5 7.01 5.02 0.06
CA ARG A 5 7.50 3.74 -0.49
C ARG A 5 6.97 3.53 -1.90
N ARG A 6 7.64 2.67 -2.63
CA ARG A 6 7.19 2.29 -3.97
C ARG A 6 5.94 1.44 -3.90
N VAL A 7 5.03 1.71 -4.82
CA VAL A 7 3.82 0.94 -5.01
C VAL A 7 3.95 0.19 -6.32
N ILE A 8 3.91 -1.13 -6.26
CA ILE A 8 4.14 -2.00 -7.41
C ILE A 8 2.84 -2.73 -7.76
N TYR A 9 2.52 -2.77 -9.04
CA TYR A 9 1.36 -3.52 -9.53
C TYR A 9 1.62 -5.02 -9.44
N ASP A 10 0.65 -5.75 -8.92
CA ASP A 10 0.69 -7.21 -8.87
C ASP A 10 -0.70 -7.73 -9.24
N GLU A 11 -0.82 -8.24 -10.46
CA GLU A 11 -2.10 -8.70 -10.99
C GLU A 11 -2.61 -9.97 -10.32
N SER A 12 -1.77 -10.65 -9.57
CA SER A 12 -2.18 -11.85 -8.84
C SER A 12 -2.96 -11.53 -7.57
N LEU A 13 -2.91 -10.27 -7.12
CA LEU A 13 -3.65 -9.86 -5.93
C LEU A 13 -5.11 -9.61 -6.24
N GLN A 14 -5.97 -9.94 -5.29
CA GLN A 14 -7.40 -9.62 -5.40
C GLN A 14 -7.61 -8.12 -5.23
N PRO A 15 -8.61 -7.54 -5.89
CA PRO A 15 -8.97 -6.15 -5.62
C PRO A 15 -9.27 -5.94 -4.14
N GLY A 16 -8.83 -4.80 -3.61
CA GLY A 16 -9.02 -4.47 -2.21
C GLY A 16 -7.93 -4.95 -1.27
N VAL A 17 -6.91 -5.63 -1.79
CA VAL A 17 -5.83 -6.22 -0.98
C VAL A 17 -4.47 -5.65 -1.38
N ALA A 18 -3.68 -5.26 -0.40
CA ALA A 18 -2.28 -4.86 -0.61
C ALA A 18 -1.37 -5.87 0.09
N ALA A 19 -0.32 -6.29 -0.59
CA ALA A 19 0.70 -7.15 0.01
C ALA A 19 1.74 -6.25 0.67
N VAL A 20 1.89 -6.37 1.98
CA VAL A 20 2.76 -5.51 2.78
C VAL A 20 3.80 -6.36 3.48
N PRO A 21 5.09 -6.07 3.28
CA PRO A 21 6.15 -6.78 4.00
C PRO A 21 5.97 -6.62 5.50
N LYS A 22 6.26 -7.67 6.23
CA LYS A 22 6.15 -7.67 7.69
C LYS A 22 6.91 -6.51 8.33
N ILE A 23 8.08 -6.18 7.79
CA ILE A 23 8.89 -5.09 8.33
C ILE A 23 8.17 -3.75 8.23
N LEU A 24 7.49 -3.48 7.11
CA LEU A 24 6.72 -2.24 6.96
C LEU A 24 5.47 -2.26 7.83
N LYS A 25 4.84 -3.41 7.93
CA LYS A 25 3.67 -3.56 8.78
C LYS A 25 4.01 -3.21 10.23
N ASN A 26 5.15 -3.69 10.71
CA ASN A 26 5.61 -3.41 12.07
C ASN A 26 6.00 -1.94 12.24
N GLU A 27 6.72 -1.36 11.28
CA GLU A 27 7.11 0.04 11.35
C GLU A 27 5.92 0.98 11.41
N LEU A 28 4.90 0.71 10.62
CA LEU A 28 3.70 1.54 10.55
C LEU A 28 2.69 1.21 11.65
N GLU A 29 2.93 0.16 12.41
CA GLU A 29 2.01 -0.31 13.44
C GLU A 29 0.62 -0.57 12.90
N ILE A 30 0.54 -1.13 11.69
CA ILE A 30 -0.73 -1.50 11.06
C ILE A 30 -1.00 -2.98 11.29
N GLU A 31 -2.28 -3.33 11.30
CA GLU A 31 -2.70 -4.72 11.46
C GLU A 31 -3.43 -5.22 10.22
N ASP A 32 -4.65 -4.78 10.02
CA ASP A 32 -5.53 -5.31 8.98
C ASP A 32 -5.63 -4.44 7.74
N THR A 33 -5.34 -3.15 7.88
CA THR A 33 -5.54 -2.20 6.77
C THR A 33 -4.37 -1.24 6.67
N VAL A 34 -4.14 -0.78 5.44
CA VAL A 34 -3.14 0.24 5.14
C VAL A 34 -3.80 1.33 4.32
N GLU A 35 -3.43 2.57 4.57
CA GLU A 35 -3.91 3.69 3.78
C GLU A 35 -2.80 4.17 2.86
N ILE A 36 -3.14 4.33 1.59
CA ILE A 36 -2.24 4.87 0.58
C ILE A 36 -2.75 6.26 0.22
N VAL A 37 -1.88 7.25 0.32
CA VAL A 37 -2.23 8.64 0.04
C VAL A 37 -1.51 9.10 -1.20
N VAL A 38 -2.28 9.64 -2.14
CA VAL A 38 -1.75 10.18 -3.38
C VAL A 38 -1.96 11.69 -3.37
N THR A 39 -0.85 12.40 -3.49
CA THR A 39 -0.82 13.86 -3.66
C THR A 39 -1.97 14.62 -3.00
N GLY A 40 -1.93 14.69 -1.68
CA GLY A 40 -2.70 15.63 -0.88
C GLY A 40 -4.20 15.40 -0.72
N LYS A 41 -4.88 14.73 -1.62
CA LYS A 41 -6.34 14.70 -1.58
C LYS A 41 -7.00 13.35 -1.74
N ARG A 42 -6.31 12.38 -2.33
CA ARG A 42 -6.88 11.07 -2.59
C ARG A 42 -6.23 10.04 -1.69
N ARG A 43 -7.06 9.21 -1.10
CA ARG A 43 -6.57 8.14 -0.23
C ARG A 43 -7.37 6.89 -0.50
N LEU A 44 -6.70 5.78 -0.32
CA LEU A 44 -7.26 4.46 -0.57
C LEU A 44 -6.91 3.58 0.61
N THR A 45 -7.89 2.89 1.16
CA THR A 45 -7.68 1.96 2.25
C THR A 45 -7.79 0.54 1.70
N LEU A 46 -6.77 -0.27 1.93
CA LEU A 46 -6.72 -1.65 1.46
C LEU A 46 -6.48 -2.60 2.61
N LYS A 47 -6.98 -3.82 2.47
CA LYS A 47 -6.69 -4.88 3.44
C LYS A 47 -5.25 -5.33 3.27
N VAL A 48 -4.59 -5.59 4.38
CA VAL A 48 -3.20 -6.01 4.40
C VAL A 48 -3.09 -7.52 4.29
N LYS A 49 -2.29 -7.97 3.33
CA LYS A 49 -1.81 -9.34 3.27
C LYS A 49 -0.33 -9.29 3.63
N GLU A 50 0.04 -9.85 4.78
CA GLU A 50 1.42 -9.83 5.22
C GLU A 50 2.26 -10.77 4.37
N ILE A 51 3.42 -10.29 3.92
CA ILE A 51 4.35 -11.11 3.16
C ILE A 51 5.75 -11.04 3.78
N GLU A 52 6.51 -12.10 3.57
CA GLU A 52 7.92 -12.14 3.96
C GLU A 52 8.73 -11.56 2.81
N SER A 53 9.33 -10.41 3.04
CA SER A 53 10.15 -9.75 2.02
C SER A 53 11.10 -8.77 2.69
N ASP A 54 12.31 -8.69 2.17
CA ASP A 54 13.29 -7.72 2.63
C ASP A 54 13.16 -6.40 1.88
N VAL A 55 12.34 -6.36 0.83
CA VAL A 55 12.18 -5.15 0.03
C VAL A 55 11.03 -4.34 0.59
N GLU A 56 11.34 -3.09 0.96
CA GLU A 56 10.36 -2.19 1.59
C GLU A 56 9.50 -1.50 0.55
N ARG A 57 8.63 -2.26 -0.08
CA ARG A 57 7.65 -1.76 -1.04
C ARG A 57 6.35 -2.50 -0.82
N ILE A 58 5.25 -1.95 -1.32
CA ILE A 58 3.97 -2.63 -1.24
C ILE A 58 3.51 -3.04 -2.63
N LEU A 59 2.76 -4.12 -2.69
CA LEU A 59 2.18 -4.63 -3.92
C LEU A 59 0.67 -4.40 -3.87
N VAL A 60 0.10 -3.94 -4.98
CA VAL A 60 -1.32 -3.64 -5.05
C VAL A 60 -1.92 -4.20 -6.34
N CYS A 61 -3.22 -4.43 -6.32
CA CYS A 61 -3.94 -4.79 -7.52
C CYS A 61 -4.06 -3.52 -8.39
N PRO A 62 -3.68 -3.60 -9.68
CA PRO A 62 -3.77 -2.42 -10.56
C PRO A 62 -5.15 -1.80 -10.60
N GLU A 63 -6.20 -2.62 -10.51
CA GLU A 63 -7.58 -2.14 -10.53
C GLU A 63 -7.87 -1.12 -9.44
N ASP A 64 -7.21 -1.26 -8.28
CA ASP A 64 -7.47 -0.40 -7.13
C ASP A 64 -6.87 0.99 -7.28
N VAL A 65 -5.81 1.11 -8.05
CA VAL A 65 -4.99 2.32 -8.05
C VAL A 65 -4.98 3.09 -9.37
N LYS A 66 -5.37 2.46 -10.47
CA LYS A 66 -5.39 3.13 -11.77
C LYS A 66 -6.25 4.39 -11.78
N GLY A 67 -7.42 4.32 -11.16
CA GLY A 67 -8.33 5.46 -11.09
C GLY A 67 -7.82 6.61 -10.23
N LEU A 68 -6.80 6.37 -9.41
CA LEU A 68 -6.22 7.38 -8.54
C LEU A 68 -4.96 8.02 -9.14
N GLY A 69 -4.58 7.60 -10.34
CA GLY A 69 -3.39 8.14 -10.98
C GLY A 69 -2.08 7.57 -10.44
N ILE A 70 -2.13 6.48 -9.71
CA ILE A 70 -0.92 5.79 -9.24
C ILE A 70 -0.44 4.87 -10.35
N SER A 71 0.72 5.18 -10.91
CA SER A 71 1.31 4.32 -11.93
C SER A 71 2.20 3.26 -11.27
N ASN A 72 2.50 2.22 -12.03
CA ASN A 72 3.34 1.15 -11.53
C ASN A 72 4.72 1.69 -11.15
N ASN A 73 5.23 1.23 -10.00
CA ASN A 73 6.54 1.61 -9.50
C ASN A 73 6.66 3.11 -9.16
N SER A 74 5.57 3.72 -8.75
CA SER A 74 5.58 5.10 -8.29
C SER A 74 5.71 5.14 -6.76
N ILE A 75 6.09 6.31 -6.24
CA ILE A 75 6.22 6.51 -4.80
C ILE A 75 4.94 7.13 -4.26
N ALA A 76 4.42 6.56 -3.20
CA ALA A 76 3.24 7.10 -2.51
C ALA A 76 3.49 7.08 -1.01
N THR A 77 2.69 7.84 -0.29
CA THR A 77 2.71 7.83 1.17
C THR A 77 1.84 6.68 1.66
N ILE A 78 2.39 5.86 2.54
CA ILE A 78 1.63 4.78 3.16
C ILE A 78 1.61 5.01 4.67
N ARG A 79 0.48 4.67 5.30
CA ARG A 79 0.31 4.92 6.72
C ARG A 79 -0.80 4.06 7.32
N ARG A 80 -0.86 4.07 8.66
CA ARG A 80 -1.98 3.47 9.36
C ARG A 80 -3.22 4.33 9.07
N PRO A 81 -4.37 3.69 8.74
CA PRO A 81 -5.58 4.45 8.49
C PRO A 81 -5.97 5.32 9.67
N LEU A 82 -6.46 6.49 9.38
CA LEU A 82 -7.02 7.39 10.39
C LEU A 82 -8.45 6.92 10.69
N GLU A 83 -8.75 6.81 11.95
CA GLU A 83 -10.09 6.43 12.37
C GLU A 83 -10.93 7.62 12.75
#